data_377f781dca3908671bfb8144d641abb8
#
_entry.id   377f781dca3908671bfb8144d641abb8
#
_cell.length_a   1.000
_cell.length_b   1.000
_cell.length_c   1.000
_cell.angle_alpha   90.00
_cell.angle_beta   90.00
_cell.angle_gamma   90.00
#
_symmetry.space_group_name_H-M   'P 1'
#
loop_
_entity.id
_entity.type
_entity.pdbx_description
1 polymer ?
#
loop_
_entity_poly.entity_id
_entity_poly.type
_entity_poly.pdbx_seq_one_letter_code
_entity_poly.pdbx_strand_id
1 'polypeptide(L)'
;MNQNKLKIIETIDKMQNELLTLSHQIHDHPELGFQEHQAVGFIRTFLEGHGFEVETPYCGLDTSFKAVKKGNHAGPRIAFLAEYDALRGIGHGCGHNIIATCAVGAFSGLAALMDNYDGEISIIGTPAEEGGAGKVILLERGGFHDTDYALMMHPSGGGSNLVGRGGRAATTIRVAFHGKAAHSSAPSNGINALSAAIHVFNQIDLMRPTFQIQDNINGVILEGGTAANVIPALVRCEFNLRAETMIRIEFLIDLVKSSIERAESLTGAKAEVVVEPIYAERYPNKPMCEAFKNNMESLGIHMTWPTPGKLYGSSDIGNVSIKIPAIHDYLSITDDKTIQSHSKAYADAAASPQADEICLKGAKGLAMTALDILEDSKFRDEINTFHDAQVPERYHEK
;
A
#
# COMPACT_ATOMS: atom_id res chain seq x y z
N MET A 1 19.33 25.57 1.40
CA MET A 1 19.08 24.51 2.40
C MET A 1 19.44 25.06 3.78
N ASN A 2 18.57 24.89 4.80
CA ASN A 2 18.87 25.39 6.14
C ASN A 2 19.82 24.44 6.90
N GLN A 3 20.38 24.89 8.05
CA GLN A 3 21.39 24.14 8.80
C GLN A 3 20.84 22.81 9.37
N ASN A 4 19.57 22.78 9.76
CA ASN A 4 18.93 21.58 10.31
C ASN A 4 18.77 20.49 9.23
N LYS A 5 18.41 20.87 7.99
CA LYS A 5 18.36 19.94 6.84
C LYS A 5 19.74 19.34 6.54
N LEU A 6 20.81 20.16 6.61
CA LEU A 6 22.18 19.68 6.45
C LEU A 6 22.55 18.65 7.53
N LYS A 7 22.16 18.90 8.79
CA LYS A 7 22.41 17.97 9.91
C LYS A 7 21.66 16.66 9.72
N ILE A 8 20.43 16.67 9.20
CA ILE A 8 19.69 15.44 8.83
C ILE A 8 20.47 14.64 7.79
N ILE A 9 20.90 15.30 6.71
CA ILE A 9 21.67 14.67 5.64
C ILE A 9 22.93 14.01 6.19
N GLU A 10 23.73 14.75 6.98
CA GLU A 10 24.94 14.23 7.61
C GLU A 10 24.68 13.04 8.54
N THR A 11 23.54 13.06 9.25
CA THR A 11 23.17 11.96 10.17
C THR A 11 22.82 10.70 9.38
N ILE A 12 22.05 10.82 8.30
CA ILE A 12 21.70 9.70 7.43
C ILE A 12 22.95 9.17 6.70
N ASP A 13 23.85 10.07 6.24
CA ASP A 13 25.09 9.66 5.59
C ASP A 13 26.02 8.87 6.52
N LYS A 14 26.04 9.20 7.80
CA LYS A 14 26.83 8.41 8.80
C LYS A 14 26.30 7.00 9.00
N MET A 15 24.98 6.79 8.82
CA MET A 15 24.32 5.49 8.96
C MET A 15 24.20 4.74 7.63
N GLN A 16 24.72 5.29 6.51
CA GLN A 16 24.44 4.73 5.17
C GLN A 16 24.76 3.25 5.05
N ASN A 17 25.91 2.78 5.56
CA ASN A 17 26.30 1.37 5.43
C ASN A 17 25.35 0.45 6.20
N GLU A 18 24.89 0.87 7.38
CA GLU A 18 23.94 0.11 8.19
C GLU A 18 22.55 0.08 7.52
N LEU A 19 22.09 1.23 6.98
CA LEU A 19 20.83 1.32 6.25
C LEU A 19 20.84 0.46 4.99
N LEU A 20 21.92 0.50 4.20
CA LEU A 20 22.02 -0.34 3.00
C LEU A 20 22.12 -1.83 3.36
N THR A 21 22.81 -2.17 4.44
CA THR A 21 22.82 -3.54 4.97
C THR A 21 21.41 -4.00 5.33
N LEU A 22 20.61 -3.13 6.00
CA LEU A 22 19.22 -3.42 6.33
C LEU A 22 18.37 -3.66 5.06
N SER A 23 18.50 -2.79 4.05
CA SER A 23 17.78 -2.94 2.78
C SER A 23 18.08 -4.28 2.12
N HIS A 24 19.37 -4.64 2.04
CA HIS A 24 19.79 -5.89 1.42
C HIS A 24 19.39 -7.12 2.26
N GLN A 25 19.42 -7.04 3.58
CA GLN A 25 18.92 -8.12 4.45
C GLN A 25 17.43 -8.39 4.21
N ILE A 26 16.61 -7.35 4.14
CA ILE A 26 15.17 -7.50 3.83
C ILE A 26 15.00 -8.08 2.43
N HIS A 27 15.72 -7.54 1.44
CA HIS A 27 15.68 -8.01 0.05
C HIS A 27 16.01 -9.49 -0.10
N ASP A 28 17.04 -9.96 0.59
CA ASP A 28 17.56 -11.34 0.50
C ASP A 28 16.69 -12.36 1.27
N HIS A 29 15.80 -11.88 2.13
CA HIS A 29 14.88 -12.70 2.93
C HIS A 29 13.43 -12.31 2.65
N PRO A 30 12.92 -12.51 1.42
CA PRO A 30 11.58 -12.07 1.05
C PRO A 30 10.50 -12.90 1.75
N GLU A 31 9.64 -12.24 2.48
CA GLU A 31 8.51 -12.83 3.22
C GLU A 31 7.19 -12.27 2.70
N LEU A 32 6.14 -13.12 2.69
CA LEU A 32 4.82 -12.72 2.23
C LEU A 32 4.08 -11.94 3.33
N GLY A 33 3.06 -11.20 2.92
CA GLY A 33 2.22 -10.44 3.84
C GLY A 33 1.75 -11.24 5.06
N PHE A 34 1.84 -10.63 6.24
CA PHE A 34 1.64 -11.21 7.58
C PHE A 34 2.62 -12.33 7.98
N GLN A 35 3.70 -12.51 7.24
CA GLN A 35 4.77 -13.48 7.53
C GLN A 35 6.14 -12.80 7.62
N GLU A 36 6.20 -11.48 7.67
CA GLU A 36 7.41 -10.64 7.56
C GLU A 36 8.19 -10.58 8.89
N HIS A 37 8.40 -11.73 9.54
CA HIS A 37 9.02 -11.81 10.87
C HIS A 37 10.51 -11.46 10.85
N GLN A 38 11.24 -11.87 9.79
CA GLN A 38 12.66 -11.54 9.66
C GLN A 38 12.86 -10.07 9.34
N ALA A 39 12.06 -9.52 8.42
CA ALA A 39 12.10 -8.10 8.08
C ALA A 39 11.89 -7.22 9.32
N VAL A 40 10.85 -7.51 10.12
CA VAL A 40 10.61 -6.82 11.41
C VAL A 40 11.78 -7.03 12.38
N GLY A 41 12.35 -8.23 12.45
CA GLY A 41 13.52 -8.55 13.28
C GLY A 41 14.74 -7.71 12.90
N PHE A 42 15.03 -7.55 11.62
CA PHE A 42 16.15 -6.71 11.14
C PHE A 42 15.91 -5.24 11.45
N ILE A 43 14.71 -4.71 11.17
CA ILE A 43 14.33 -3.32 11.46
C ILE A 43 14.40 -3.04 12.97
N ARG A 44 13.87 -3.93 13.79
CA ARG A 44 13.91 -3.84 15.25
C ARG A 44 15.36 -3.81 15.74
N THR A 45 16.22 -4.70 15.25
CA THR A 45 17.64 -4.76 15.62
C THR A 45 18.34 -3.43 15.30
N PHE A 46 18.06 -2.85 14.14
CA PHE A 46 18.60 -1.54 13.75
C PHE A 46 18.12 -0.45 14.72
N LEU A 47 16.83 -0.34 14.95
CA LEU A 47 16.23 0.73 15.76
C LEU A 47 16.68 0.62 17.25
N GLU A 48 16.65 -0.59 17.83
CA GLU A 48 17.11 -0.82 19.21
C GLU A 48 18.62 -0.56 19.35
N GLY A 49 19.42 -0.90 18.33
CA GLY A 49 20.86 -0.59 18.27
C GLY A 49 21.15 0.92 18.28
N HIS A 50 20.21 1.74 17.81
CA HIS A 50 20.27 3.19 17.84
C HIS A 50 19.53 3.82 19.06
N GLY A 51 19.10 2.99 20.03
CA GLY A 51 18.54 3.43 21.30
C GLY A 51 17.03 3.76 21.25
N PHE A 52 16.31 3.28 20.25
CA PHE A 52 14.85 3.42 20.18
C PHE A 52 14.16 2.18 20.75
N GLU A 53 13.10 2.40 21.53
CA GLU A 53 12.19 1.32 21.92
C GLU A 53 11.26 0.98 20.78
N VAL A 54 11.10 -0.33 20.49
CA VAL A 54 10.25 -0.83 19.43
C VAL A 54 9.12 -1.68 20.01
N GLU A 55 7.89 -1.17 19.90
CA GLU A 55 6.68 -1.91 20.22
C GLU A 55 6.39 -2.89 19.07
N THR A 56 6.38 -4.19 19.34
CA THR A 56 5.98 -5.25 18.41
C THR A 56 5.51 -6.46 19.23
N PRO A 57 4.37 -7.10 18.93
CA PRO A 57 3.39 -6.76 17.88
C PRO A 57 2.70 -5.40 18.13
N TYR A 58 2.35 -4.67 17.06
CA TYR A 58 1.64 -3.40 17.16
C TYR A 58 0.19 -3.54 16.70
N CYS A 59 -0.74 -3.01 17.48
CA CYS A 59 -2.19 -3.13 17.23
C CYS A 59 -2.65 -4.57 16.96
N GLY A 60 -2.00 -5.57 17.59
CA GLY A 60 -2.34 -6.98 17.45
C GLY A 60 -2.04 -7.59 16.08
N LEU A 61 -1.12 -6.99 15.33
CA LEU A 61 -0.51 -7.57 14.12
C LEU A 61 0.91 -8.01 14.47
N ASP A 62 1.20 -9.30 14.36
CA ASP A 62 2.47 -9.90 14.78
C ASP A 62 3.67 -9.36 14.01
N THR A 63 3.46 -8.96 12.77
CA THR A 63 4.48 -8.40 11.89
C THR A 63 4.38 -6.89 11.71
N SER A 64 3.62 -6.20 12.59
CA SER A 64 3.62 -4.74 12.69
C SER A 64 4.46 -4.27 13.88
N PHE A 65 4.99 -3.06 13.77
CA PHE A 65 5.75 -2.43 14.85
C PHE A 65 5.54 -0.93 14.88
N LYS A 66 5.87 -0.31 16.02
CA LYS A 66 5.95 1.15 16.17
C LYS A 66 7.15 1.54 17.01
N ALA A 67 7.87 2.58 16.62
CA ALA A 67 8.84 3.27 17.45
C ALA A 67 8.55 4.76 17.43
N VAL A 68 8.82 5.45 18.56
CA VAL A 68 8.48 6.86 18.74
C VAL A 68 9.67 7.62 19.31
N LYS A 69 9.94 8.81 18.77
CA LYS A 69 10.83 9.80 19.39
C LYS A 69 10.04 11.07 19.66
N LYS A 70 9.91 11.42 20.94
CA LYS A 70 9.23 12.63 21.38
C LYS A 70 10.19 13.81 21.42
N GLY A 71 9.64 14.98 21.14
CA GLY A 71 10.27 16.27 21.39
C GLY A 71 10.01 16.79 22.81
N ASN A 72 10.20 18.11 23.00
CA ASN A 72 10.15 18.73 24.35
C ASN A 72 8.73 18.84 24.92
N HIS A 73 7.76 19.22 24.06
CA HIS A 73 6.36 19.43 24.46
C HIS A 73 5.43 18.81 23.42
N ALA A 74 4.12 18.85 23.69
CA ALA A 74 3.11 18.45 22.74
C ALA A 74 3.16 19.33 21.48
N GLY A 75 2.97 18.73 20.31
CA GLY A 75 3.03 19.40 19.03
C GLY A 75 2.59 18.44 17.89
N PRO A 76 2.98 18.69 16.63
CA PRO A 76 2.58 17.85 15.51
C PRO A 76 3.14 16.43 15.64
N ARG A 77 2.35 15.43 15.22
CA ARG A 77 2.67 14.00 15.28
C ARG A 77 2.83 13.46 13.87
N ILE A 78 4.04 13.08 13.50
CA ILE A 78 4.39 12.70 12.13
C ILE A 78 4.81 11.25 12.09
N ALA A 79 4.21 10.45 11.20
CA ALA A 79 4.56 9.05 11.01
C ALA A 79 5.28 8.82 9.68
N PHE A 80 6.40 8.09 9.71
CA PHE A 80 7.01 7.47 8.55
C PHE A 80 6.48 6.04 8.43
N LEU A 81 5.95 5.68 7.25
CA LEU A 81 5.35 4.37 7.03
C LEU A 81 6.35 3.44 6.34
N ALA A 82 6.49 2.23 6.88
CA ALA A 82 7.40 1.21 6.40
C ALA A 82 6.62 -0.01 5.89
N GLU A 83 6.76 -0.33 4.61
CA GLU A 83 6.31 -1.59 3.99
C GLU A 83 7.51 -2.51 3.78
N TYR A 84 7.32 -3.84 3.93
CA TYR A 84 8.41 -4.81 3.83
C TYR A 84 7.97 -6.21 3.36
N ASP A 85 6.72 -6.39 2.95
CA ASP A 85 6.24 -7.62 2.35
C ASP A 85 6.74 -7.82 0.92
N ALA A 86 6.79 -9.06 0.47
CA ALA A 86 7.29 -9.47 -0.83
C ALA A 86 6.23 -10.22 -1.64
N LEU A 87 6.45 -10.32 -2.95
CA LEU A 87 5.58 -11.01 -3.88
C LEU A 87 5.94 -12.50 -3.99
N ARG A 88 4.92 -13.34 -3.99
CA ARG A 88 5.11 -14.80 -4.13
C ARG A 88 5.87 -15.18 -5.40
N GLY A 89 7.00 -15.85 -5.25
CA GLY A 89 7.81 -16.35 -6.36
C GLY A 89 8.63 -15.28 -7.11
N ILE A 90 8.54 -14.02 -6.71
CA ILE A 90 9.26 -12.90 -7.32
C ILE A 90 10.27 -12.30 -6.32
N GLY A 91 9.92 -12.22 -5.04
CA GLY A 91 10.67 -11.49 -4.03
C GLY A 91 10.22 -10.02 -3.95
N HIS A 92 11.13 -9.10 -3.65
CA HIS A 92 10.82 -7.68 -3.52
C HIS A 92 10.55 -6.99 -4.88
N GLY A 93 9.60 -7.53 -5.64
CA GLY A 93 9.18 -7.02 -6.95
C GLY A 93 8.44 -5.69 -6.93
N CYS A 94 8.12 -5.15 -5.76
CA CYS A 94 7.68 -3.77 -5.52
C CYS A 94 8.72 -2.91 -4.81
N GLY A 95 9.85 -3.49 -4.38
CA GLY A 95 10.95 -2.76 -3.73
C GLY A 95 10.62 -2.31 -2.29
N HIS A 96 9.80 -3.09 -1.56
CA HIS A 96 9.42 -2.74 -0.18
C HIS A 96 10.62 -2.76 0.79
N ASN A 97 11.71 -3.46 0.48
CA ASN A 97 12.99 -3.32 1.18
C ASN A 97 13.49 -1.87 1.20
N ILE A 98 13.30 -1.13 0.11
CA ILE A 98 13.66 0.29 -0.02
C ILE A 98 12.70 1.16 0.79
N ILE A 99 11.39 0.88 0.75
CA ILE A 99 10.38 1.62 1.54
C ILE A 99 10.69 1.53 3.02
N ALA A 100 10.88 0.31 3.53
CA ALA A 100 11.24 0.06 4.93
C ALA A 100 12.48 0.84 5.34
N THR A 101 13.56 0.68 4.57
CA THR A 101 14.86 1.30 4.88
C THR A 101 14.79 2.83 4.78
N CYS A 102 14.04 3.35 3.81
CA CYS A 102 13.80 4.77 3.64
C CYS A 102 13.10 5.38 4.86
N ALA A 103 12.05 4.70 5.35
CA ALA A 103 11.32 5.11 6.56
C ALA A 103 12.20 5.05 7.81
N VAL A 104 12.99 3.99 7.98
CA VAL A 104 13.96 3.84 9.08
C VAL A 104 15.01 4.95 9.05
N GLY A 105 15.58 5.23 7.88
CA GLY A 105 16.57 6.28 7.69
C GLY A 105 16.00 7.68 7.97
N ALA A 106 14.77 7.95 7.51
CA ALA A 106 14.09 9.22 7.73
C ALA A 106 13.78 9.44 9.23
N PHE A 107 13.22 8.43 9.89
CA PHE A 107 12.95 8.46 11.33
C PHE A 107 14.23 8.70 12.14
N SER A 108 15.27 7.89 11.91
CA SER A 108 16.53 7.96 12.66
C SER A 108 17.28 9.27 12.41
N GLY A 109 17.26 9.76 11.15
CA GLY A 109 17.90 11.02 10.77
C GLY A 109 17.26 12.24 11.44
N LEU A 110 15.93 12.29 11.47
CA LEU A 110 15.19 13.39 12.11
C LEU A 110 15.20 13.27 13.64
N ALA A 111 15.22 12.06 14.19
CA ALA A 111 15.24 11.80 15.62
C ALA A 111 16.43 12.49 16.34
N ALA A 112 17.55 12.66 15.67
CA ALA A 112 18.73 13.37 16.17
C ALA A 112 18.50 14.88 16.43
N LEU A 113 17.40 15.43 15.95
CA LEU A 113 17.02 16.84 16.09
C LEU A 113 15.84 17.05 17.06
N MET A 114 15.10 16.00 17.42
CA MET A 114 13.82 16.11 18.13
C MET A 114 13.93 16.77 19.49
N ASP A 115 15.09 16.73 20.13
CA ASP A 115 15.33 17.44 21.41
C ASP A 115 15.30 18.99 21.23
N ASN A 116 15.18 19.52 20.02
CA ASN A 116 15.04 20.95 19.73
C ASN A 116 13.62 21.33 19.27
N TYR A 117 12.70 20.40 19.18
CA TYR A 117 11.34 20.61 18.64
C TYR A 117 10.27 20.12 19.59
N ASP A 118 9.07 20.65 19.40
CA ASP A 118 7.84 20.14 20.03
C ASP A 118 7.17 19.13 19.09
N GLY A 119 6.38 18.22 19.65
CA GLY A 119 5.69 17.17 18.91
C GLY A 119 6.39 15.82 19.01
N GLU A 120 6.07 14.93 18.10
CA GLU A 120 6.68 13.62 18.04
C GLU A 120 6.81 13.11 16.59
N ILE A 121 7.78 12.27 16.37
CA ILE A 121 7.88 11.48 15.16
C ILE A 121 7.78 10.00 15.50
N SER A 122 7.19 9.25 14.61
CA SER A 122 7.10 7.78 14.71
C SER A 122 7.47 7.10 13.41
N ILE A 123 7.89 5.85 13.52
CA ILE A 123 7.92 4.92 12.38
C ILE A 123 6.90 3.82 12.68
N ILE A 124 6.04 3.54 11.71
CA ILE A 124 5.00 2.51 11.79
C ILE A 124 5.26 1.46 10.71
N GLY A 125 5.50 0.23 11.14
CA GLY A 125 5.58 -0.92 10.26
C GLY A 125 4.19 -1.35 9.79
N THR A 126 3.98 -1.32 8.49
CA THR A 126 2.67 -1.59 7.86
C THR A 126 2.80 -2.83 6.96
N PRO A 127 2.56 -4.05 7.51
CA PRO A 127 2.71 -5.31 6.81
C PRO A 127 1.65 -5.51 5.71
N ALA A 128 1.90 -6.44 4.80
CA ALA A 128 0.94 -7.03 3.88
C ALA A 128 0.24 -6.02 2.94
N GLU A 129 0.98 -5.10 2.32
CA GLU A 129 0.43 -4.17 1.32
C GLU A 129 -0.06 -4.92 0.09
N GLU A 130 0.65 -5.97 -0.36
CA GLU A 130 0.43 -6.70 -1.62
C GLU A 130 -0.79 -7.66 -1.59
N GLY A 131 -1.65 -7.54 -0.60
CA GLY A 131 -2.88 -8.36 -0.58
C GLY A 131 -3.51 -8.60 0.78
N GLY A 132 -2.97 -8.02 1.85
CA GLY A 132 -3.51 -8.18 3.21
C GLY A 132 -4.10 -6.90 3.80
N ALA A 133 -3.85 -5.74 3.16
CA ALA A 133 -4.33 -4.43 3.58
C ALA A 133 -3.98 -4.09 5.05
N GLY A 134 -2.72 -4.27 5.42
CA GLY A 134 -2.27 -4.05 6.79
C GLY A 134 -2.57 -2.66 7.33
N LYS A 135 -2.48 -1.61 6.49
CA LYS A 135 -2.83 -0.24 6.88
C LYS A 135 -4.32 -0.08 7.17
N VAL A 136 -5.20 -0.80 6.45
CA VAL A 136 -6.65 -0.81 6.75
C VAL A 136 -6.89 -1.40 8.13
N ILE A 137 -6.28 -2.55 8.43
CA ILE A 137 -6.40 -3.21 9.74
C ILE A 137 -5.84 -2.33 10.86
N LEU A 138 -4.70 -1.67 10.62
CA LEU A 138 -4.11 -0.74 11.60
C LEU A 138 -5.04 0.47 11.85
N LEU A 139 -5.66 1.03 10.80
CA LEU A 139 -6.64 2.12 10.94
C LEU A 139 -7.83 1.67 11.80
N GLU A 140 -8.42 0.51 11.50
CA GLU A 140 -9.56 -0.04 12.24
C GLU A 140 -9.24 -0.31 13.72
N ARG A 141 -7.97 -0.65 14.02
CA ARG A 141 -7.49 -0.91 15.38
C ARG A 141 -6.88 0.29 16.08
N GLY A 142 -6.97 1.48 15.47
CA GLY A 142 -6.50 2.73 16.07
C GLY A 142 -4.99 2.96 15.94
N GLY A 143 -4.29 2.23 15.08
CA GLY A 143 -2.84 2.34 14.92
C GLY A 143 -2.34 3.71 14.44
N PHE A 144 -3.24 4.57 13.98
CA PHE A 144 -2.94 5.93 13.53
C PHE A 144 -3.59 7.03 14.41
N HIS A 145 -4.16 6.70 15.58
CA HIS A 145 -4.82 7.70 16.45
C HIS A 145 -3.90 8.83 16.90
N ASP A 146 -2.61 8.51 17.04
CA ASP A 146 -1.57 9.47 17.43
C ASP A 146 -0.76 9.94 16.22
N THR A 147 -1.40 10.17 15.09
CA THR A 147 -0.73 10.59 13.85
C THR A 147 -1.53 11.72 13.21
N ASP A 148 -0.86 12.84 12.95
CA ASP A 148 -1.46 14.00 12.25
C ASP A 148 -1.04 14.06 10.78
N TYR A 149 0.14 13.51 10.45
CA TYR A 149 0.72 13.51 9.11
C TYR A 149 1.42 12.18 8.82
N ALA A 150 1.23 11.61 7.63
CA ALA A 150 1.87 10.36 7.22
C ALA A 150 2.74 10.54 5.97
N LEU A 151 3.98 10.06 6.02
CA LEU A 151 4.93 10.18 4.93
C LEU A 151 5.46 8.82 4.51
N MET A 152 5.43 8.57 3.21
CA MET A 152 6.00 7.37 2.60
C MET A 152 6.56 7.70 1.21
N MET A 153 7.70 7.08 0.86
CA MET A 153 8.26 7.08 -0.48
C MET A 153 8.20 5.66 -1.03
N HIS A 154 7.82 5.51 -2.29
CA HIS A 154 7.75 4.22 -2.97
C HIS A 154 8.74 4.18 -4.15
N PRO A 155 9.54 3.13 -4.29
CA PRO A 155 10.38 2.97 -5.47
C PRO A 155 9.51 2.70 -6.71
N SER A 156 10.00 3.12 -7.87
CA SER A 156 9.32 2.92 -9.15
C SER A 156 10.31 2.48 -10.24
N GLY A 157 9.79 1.93 -11.33
CA GLY A 157 10.56 1.66 -12.54
C GLY A 157 10.38 2.74 -13.61
N GLY A 158 11.11 2.59 -14.71
CA GLY A 158 10.86 3.38 -15.91
C GLY A 158 11.38 4.80 -15.92
N GLY A 159 12.28 5.19 -15.02
CA GLY A 159 13.01 6.47 -15.05
C GLY A 159 12.18 7.70 -14.70
N SER A 160 11.03 7.55 -14.03
CA SER A 160 10.16 8.69 -13.69
C SER A 160 10.02 8.85 -12.17
N ASN A 161 10.43 10.04 -11.68
CA ASN A 161 10.18 10.45 -10.30
C ASN A 161 8.90 11.28 -10.25
N LEU A 162 7.91 10.85 -9.46
CA LEU A 162 6.58 11.44 -9.43
C LEU A 162 6.17 11.85 -8.01
N VAL A 163 5.67 13.07 -7.88
CA VAL A 163 4.96 13.53 -6.68
C VAL A 163 3.44 13.57 -6.92
N GLY A 164 2.66 13.38 -5.86
CA GLY A 164 1.21 13.55 -5.94
C GLY A 164 0.50 12.55 -6.84
N ARG A 165 1.04 11.35 -6.97
CA ARG A 165 0.41 10.28 -7.74
C ARG A 165 -0.82 9.75 -7.00
N GLY A 166 -2.01 9.91 -7.59
CA GLY A 166 -3.25 9.31 -7.13
C GLY A 166 -3.25 7.79 -7.24
N GLY A 167 -4.35 7.18 -6.87
CA GLY A 167 -4.61 5.74 -6.98
C GLY A 167 -6.11 5.49 -7.04
N ARG A 168 -6.49 4.31 -7.53
CA ARG A 168 -7.90 3.90 -7.62
C ARG A 168 -8.27 3.00 -6.46
N ALA A 169 -9.57 2.95 -6.14
CA ALA A 169 -10.09 1.93 -5.26
C ALA A 169 -10.00 0.53 -5.90
N ALA A 170 -9.74 -0.48 -5.07
CA ALA A 170 -9.65 -1.87 -5.50
C ALA A 170 -10.07 -2.84 -4.38
N THR A 171 -10.60 -4.00 -4.78
CA THR A 171 -10.80 -5.15 -3.90
C THR A 171 -10.83 -6.44 -4.71
N THR A 172 -10.78 -7.56 -4.00
CA THR A 172 -10.95 -8.90 -4.59
C THR A 172 -12.13 -9.60 -3.94
N ILE A 173 -12.96 -10.26 -4.75
CA ILE A 173 -14.04 -11.13 -4.28
C ILE A 173 -13.67 -12.56 -4.63
N ARG A 174 -13.62 -13.44 -3.62
CA ARG A 174 -13.48 -14.87 -3.80
C ARG A 174 -14.83 -15.55 -3.59
N VAL A 175 -15.16 -16.48 -4.50
CA VAL A 175 -16.42 -17.18 -4.48
C VAL A 175 -16.17 -18.69 -4.61
N ALA A 176 -16.74 -19.47 -3.71
CA ALA A 176 -16.82 -20.92 -3.83
C ALA A 176 -18.28 -21.34 -4.03
N PHE A 177 -18.61 -21.87 -5.21
CA PHE A 177 -19.92 -22.41 -5.50
C PHE A 177 -19.95 -23.89 -5.12
N HIS A 178 -20.88 -24.27 -4.25
CA HIS A 178 -21.13 -25.62 -3.78
C HIS A 178 -22.38 -26.17 -4.45
N GLY A 179 -22.21 -27.27 -5.18
CA GLY A 179 -23.26 -28.02 -5.85
C GLY A 179 -23.33 -29.47 -5.36
N LYS A 180 -23.68 -30.38 -6.25
CA LYS A 180 -23.76 -31.82 -5.97
C LYS A 180 -23.25 -32.61 -7.18
N ALA A 181 -22.25 -33.46 -6.96
CA ALA A 181 -21.74 -34.33 -8.02
C ALA A 181 -22.78 -35.37 -8.50
N ALA A 182 -22.78 -35.60 -9.79
CA ALA A 182 -23.52 -36.67 -10.42
C ALA A 182 -22.87 -37.09 -11.74
N HIS A 183 -23.19 -38.25 -12.25
CA HIS A 183 -22.80 -38.64 -13.61
C HIS A 183 -23.58 -37.79 -14.63
N SER A 184 -22.89 -37.31 -15.67
CA SER A 184 -23.50 -36.42 -16.67
C SER A 184 -24.68 -37.00 -17.45
N SER A 185 -24.81 -38.34 -17.47
CA SER A 185 -26.00 -39.06 -18.04
C SER A 185 -27.25 -39.00 -17.15
N ALA A 186 -27.13 -38.57 -15.89
CA ALA A 186 -28.23 -38.42 -14.94
C ALA A 186 -28.18 -37.06 -14.23
N PRO A 187 -28.29 -35.95 -14.99
CA PRO A 187 -28.04 -34.59 -14.49
C PRO A 187 -29.02 -34.17 -13.39
N SER A 188 -30.23 -34.70 -13.36
CA SER A 188 -31.23 -34.44 -12.32
C SER A 188 -30.81 -34.87 -10.90
N ASN A 189 -29.81 -35.74 -10.78
CA ASN A 189 -29.25 -36.16 -9.48
C ASN A 189 -28.18 -35.21 -8.92
N GLY A 190 -27.72 -34.25 -9.73
CA GLY A 190 -26.68 -33.32 -9.39
C GLY A 190 -27.14 -31.87 -9.32
N ILE A 191 -26.25 -30.98 -8.81
CA ILE A 191 -26.36 -29.54 -8.87
C ILE A 191 -25.03 -29.04 -9.43
N ASN A 192 -25.07 -28.38 -10.60
CA ASN A 192 -23.86 -28.01 -11.31
C ASN A 192 -23.32 -26.65 -10.82
N ALA A 193 -22.27 -26.69 -10.00
CA ALA A 193 -21.60 -25.49 -9.51
C ALA A 193 -20.93 -24.67 -10.63
N LEU A 194 -20.47 -25.31 -11.73
CA LEU A 194 -19.89 -24.60 -12.86
C LEU A 194 -20.93 -23.76 -13.61
N SER A 195 -22.16 -24.24 -13.72
CA SER A 195 -23.23 -23.45 -14.30
C SER A 195 -23.48 -22.16 -13.53
N ALA A 196 -23.42 -22.21 -12.18
CA ALA A 196 -23.54 -21.01 -11.34
C ALA A 196 -22.42 -20.01 -11.65
N ALA A 197 -21.18 -20.45 -11.66
CA ALA A 197 -20.04 -19.60 -12.01
C ALA A 197 -20.20 -18.96 -13.39
N ILE A 198 -20.52 -19.74 -14.43
CA ILE A 198 -20.72 -19.25 -15.80
C ILE A 198 -21.85 -18.20 -15.85
N HIS A 199 -22.93 -18.38 -15.09
CA HIS A 199 -23.99 -17.38 -14.99
C HIS A 199 -23.50 -16.06 -14.44
N VAL A 200 -22.64 -16.06 -13.41
CA VAL A 200 -22.05 -14.83 -12.85
C VAL A 200 -21.17 -14.13 -13.88
N PHE A 201 -20.26 -14.85 -14.54
CA PHE A 201 -19.42 -14.27 -15.61
C PHE A 201 -20.27 -13.64 -16.72
N ASN A 202 -21.28 -14.34 -17.21
CA ASN A 202 -22.15 -13.83 -18.27
C ASN A 202 -22.94 -12.59 -17.82
N GLN A 203 -23.43 -12.56 -16.57
CA GLN A 203 -24.16 -11.39 -16.06
C GLN A 203 -23.22 -10.18 -15.95
N ILE A 204 -21.98 -10.36 -15.46
CA ILE A 204 -20.99 -9.27 -15.42
C ILE A 204 -20.71 -8.75 -16.82
N ASP A 205 -20.52 -9.63 -17.82
CA ASP A 205 -20.25 -9.21 -19.19
C ASP A 205 -21.43 -8.45 -19.82
N LEU A 206 -22.66 -8.84 -19.54
CA LEU A 206 -23.86 -8.11 -19.98
C LEU A 206 -23.97 -6.70 -19.37
N MET A 207 -23.37 -6.48 -18.19
CA MET A 207 -23.39 -5.19 -17.52
C MET A 207 -22.23 -4.26 -17.89
N ARG A 208 -21.17 -4.77 -18.56
CA ARG A 208 -20.01 -3.95 -18.98
C ARG A 208 -20.36 -2.66 -19.73
N PRO A 209 -21.40 -2.64 -20.63
CA PRO A 209 -21.80 -1.39 -21.30
C PRO A 209 -22.27 -0.29 -20.34
N THR A 210 -22.61 -0.61 -19.08
CA THR A 210 -23.04 0.36 -18.05
C THR A 210 -21.89 0.81 -17.14
N PHE A 211 -20.68 0.26 -17.32
CA PHE A 211 -19.53 0.60 -16.50
C PHE A 211 -19.02 1.99 -16.84
N GLN A 212 -18.52 2.68 -15.81
CA GLN A 212 -17.79 3.91 -15.98
C GLN A 212 -16.39 3.62 -16.56
N ILE A 213 -15.72 4.64 -17.10
CA ILE A 213 -14.44 4.47 -17.80
C ILE A 213 -13.34 3.86 -16.92
N GLN A 214 -13.42 4.04 -15.61
CA GLN A 214 -12.44 3.52 -14.64
C GLN A 214 -12.87 2.21 -13.98
N ASP A 215 -14.09 1.76 -14.23
CA ASP A 215 -14.59 0.49 -13.68
C ASP A 215 -13.92 -0.69 -14.38
N ASN A 216 -13.50 -1.63 -13.57
CA ASN A 216 -13.02 -2.92 -14.07
C ASN A 216 -13.46 -4.05 -13.13
N ILE A 217 -14.04 -5.09 -13.69
CA ILE A 217 -14.24 -6.38 -13.03
C ILE A 217 -13.58 -7.42 -13.93
N ASN A 218 -12.46 -7.97 -13.47
CA ASN A 218 -11.78 -9.07 -14.12
C ASN A 218 -11.91 -10.33 -13.25
N GLY A 219 -12.29 -11.45 -13.86
CA GLY A 219 -12.52 -12.70 -13.12
C GLY A 219 -11.79 -13.88 -13.74
N VAL A 220 -11.48 -14.86 -12.90
CA VAL A 220 -10.92 -16.15 -13.30
C VAL A 220 -11.64 -17.28 -12.58
N ILE A 221 -11.74 -18.45 -13.23
CA ILE A 221 -12.14 -19.71 -12.60
C ILE A 221 -10.86 -20.42 -12.18
N LEU A 222 -10.63 -20.52 -10.87
CA LEU A 222 -9.44 -21.17 -10.29
C LEU A 222 -9.60 -22.69 -10.27
N GLU A 223 -10.84 -23.18 -10.05
CA GLU A 223 -11.21 -24.59 -10.05
C GLU A 223 -12.58 -24.75 -10.71
N GLY A 224 -12.68 -25.49 -11.81
CA GLY A 224 -13.90 -25.60 -12.63
C GLY A 224 -14.47 -27.01 -12.79
N GLY A 225 -13.98 -27.99 -12.00
CA GLY A 225 -14.35 -29.41 -12.09
C GLY A 225 -13.19 -30.30 -12.56
N THR A 226 -13.43 -31.61 -12.67
CA THR A 226 -12.37 -32.62 -12.90
C THR A 226 -12.50 -33.36 -14.24
N ALA A 227 -13.72 -33.62 -14.69
CA ALA A 227 -13.98 -34.37 -15.94
C ALA A 227 -15.33 -34.00 -16.53
N ALA A 228 -15.45 -34.02 -17.86
CA ALA A 228 -16.67 -33.62 -18.56
C ALA A 228 -17.88 -34.54 -18.30
N ASN A 229 -17.65 -35.78 -17.88
CA ASN A 229 -18.70 -36.74 -17.54
C ASN A 229 -19.13 -36.71 -16.06
N VAL A 230 -18.60 -35.74 -15.28
CA VAL A 230 -18.94 -35.53 -13.85
C VAL A 230 -19.48 -34.11 -13.68
N ILE A 231 -20.66 -33.94 -13.12
CA ILE A 231 -21.21 -32.65 -12.75
C ILE A 231 -20.36 -32.08 -11.60
N PRO A 232 -19.75 -30.89 -11.76
CA PRO A 232 -18.90 -30.29 -10.73
C PRO A 232 -19.69 -29.94 -9.45
N ALA A 233 -19.23 -30.46 -8.30
CA ALA A 233 -19.79 -30.15 -7.00
C ALA A 233 -19.15 -28.93 -6.34
N LEU A 234 -17.97 -28.51 -6.80
CA LEU A 234 -17.25 -27.34 -6.31
C LEU A 234 -16.61 -26.58 -7.46
N VAL A 235 -16.80 -25.26 -7.43
CA VAL A 235 -16.13 -24.35 -8.37
C VAL A 235 -15.66 -23.14 -7.60
N ARG A 236 -14.40 -22.72 -7.78
CA ARG A 236 -13.82 -21.53 -7.16
C ARG A 236 -13.50 -20.49 -8.21
N CYS A 237 -13.93 -19.27 -7.92
CA CYS A 237 -13.69 -18.10 -8.77
C CYS A 237 -13.07 -16.97 -7.96
N GLU A 238 -12.31 -16.12 -8.63
CA GLU A 238 -11.81 -14.88 -8.06
C GLU A 238 -12.11 -13.73 -9.01
N PHE A 239 -12.58 -12.60 -8.47
CA PHE A 239 -12.88 -11.38 -9.21
C PHE A 239 -12.09 -10.22 -8.62
N ASN A 240 -11.24 -9.57 -9.41
CA ASN A 240 -10.57 -8.32 -9.05
C ASN A 240 -11.42 -7.13 -9.55
N LEU A 241 -11.80 -6.27 -8.63
CA LEU A 241 -12.60 -5.08 -8.88
C LEU A 241 -11.73 -3.84 -8.74
N ARG A 242 -11.90 -2.89 -9.66
CA ARG A 242 -11.26 -1.57 -9.60
C ARG A 242 -12.26 -0.50 -10.02
N ALA A 243 -12.22 0.64 -9.33
CA ALA A 243 -13.03 1.80 -9.64
C ALA A 243 -12.32 3.10 -9.25
N GLU A 244 -12.87 4.24 -9.62
CA GLU A 244 -12.30 5.53 -9.26
C GLU A 244 -12.31 5.78 -7.74
N THR A 245 -13.40 5.38 -7.07
CA THR A 245 -13.62 5.65 -5.64
C THR A 245 -14.16 4.44 -4.88
N MET A 246 -14.04 4.46 -3.55
CA MET A 246 -14.63 3.44 -2.67
C MET A 246 -16.16 3.30 -2.87
N ILE A 247 -16.89 4.40 -3.01
CA ILE A 247 -18.34 4.30 -3.30
C ILE A 247 -18.58 3.51 -4.58
N ARG A 248 -17.76 3.76 -5.60
CA ARG A 248 -17.96 3.05 -6.86
C ARG A 248 -17.58 1.58 -6.75
N ILE A 249 -16.56 1.24 -5.96
CA ILE A 249 -16.21 -0.16 -5.64
C ILE A 249 -17.35 -0.85 -4.90
N GLU A 250 -17.96 -0.23 -3.90
CA GLU A 250 -19.10 -0.78 -3.16
C GLU A 250 -20.28 -1.11 -4.10
N PHE A 251 -20.57 -0.21 -5.04
CA PHE A 251 -21.57 -0.48 -6.08
C PHE A 251 -21.17 -1.71 -6.93
N LEU A 252 -19.89 -1.86 -7.33
CA LEU A 252 -19.44 -3.02 -8.11
C LEU A 252 -19.47 -4.31 -7.29
N ILE A 253 -19.20 -4.24 -5.98
CA ILE A 253 -19.33 -5.38 -5.06
C ILE A 253 -20.78 -5.85 -5.01
N ASP A 254 -21.73 -4.93 -4.84
CA ASP A 254 -23.16 -5.24 -4.80
C ASP A 254 -23.67 -5.84 -6.12
N LEU A 255 -23.14 -5.37 -7.23
CA LEU A 255 -23.42 -5.91 -8.55
C LEU A 255 -22.96 -7.36 -8.69
N VAL A 256 -21.74 -7.68 -8.24
CA VAL A 256 -21.21 -9.07 -8.23
C VAL A 256 -22.03 -9.93 -7.27
N LYS A 257 -22.31 -9.47 -6.04
CA LYS A 257 -23.15 -10.20 -5.07
C LYS A 257 -24.54 -10.51 -5.60
N SER A 258 -25.21 -9.52 -6.20
CA SER A 258 -26.53 -9.73 -6.81
C SER A 258 -26.47 -10.73 -7.98
N SER A 259 -25.37 -10.78 -8.74
CA SER A 259 -25.17 -11.77 -9.80
C SER A 259 -25.00 -13.18 -9.23
N ILE A 260 -24.32 -13.30 -8.09
CA ILE A 260 -24.13 -14.56 -7.38
C ILE A 260 -25.48 -15.07 -6.84
N GLU A 261 -26.27 -14.24 -6.18
CA GLU A 261 -27.62 -14.57 -5.66
C GLU A 261 -28.56 -15.07 -6.76
N ARG A 262 -28.52 -14.42 -7.93
CA ARG A 262 -29.30 -14.88 -9.09
C ARG A 262 -28.82 -16.23 -9.60
N ALA A 263 -27.48 -16.44 -9.65
CA ALA A 263 -26.91 -17.73 -10.06
C ALA A 263 -27.31 -18.86 -9.10
N GLU A 264 -27.31 -18.62 -7.78
CA GLU A 264 -27.80 -19.56 -6.77
C GLU A 264 -29.28 -19.94 -7.03
N SER A 265 -30.11 -18.91 -7.25
CA SER A 265 -31.56 -19.09 -7.49
C SER A 265 -31.84 -19.90 -8.76
N LEU A 266 -31.03 -19.68 -9.82
CA LEU A 266 -31.21 -20.36 -11.12
C LEU A 266 -30.70 -21.80 -11.13
N THR A 267 -29.63 -22.08 -10.37
CA THR A 267 -28.92 -23.37 -10.46
C THR A 267 -29.13 -24.29 -9.26
N GLY A 268 -29.54 -23.73 -8.12
CA GLY A 268 -29.62 -24.41 -6.83
C GLY A 268 -28.28 -24.61 -6.14
N ALA A 269 -27.15 -24.20 -6.75
CA ALA A 269 -25.85 -24.16 -6.09
C ALA A 269 -25.85 -23.11 -4.95
N LYS A 270 -24.98 -23.31 -3.94
CA LYS A 270 -24.79 -22.36 -2.84
C LYS A 270 -23.43 -21.70 -2.94
N ALA A 271 -23.37 -20.40 -2.71
CA ALA A 271 -22.15 -19.64 -2.77
C ALA A 271 -21.62 -19.28 -1.37
N GLU A 272 -20.33 -19.49 -1.16
CA GLU A 272 -19.56 -18.88 -0.09
C GLU A 272 -18.79 -17.71 -0.69
N VAL A 273 -18.98 -16.50 -0.16
CA VAL A 273 -18.42 -15.26 -0.72
C VAL A 273 -17.55 -14.58 0.32
N VAL A 274 -16.29 -14.33 -0.04
CA VAL A 274 -15.34 -13.55 0.74
C VAL A 274 -15.01 -12.27 -0.04
N VAL A 275 -15.23 -11.11 0.57
CA VAL A 275 -14.80 -9.82 0.04
C VAL A 275 -13.58 -9.41 0.84
N GLU A 276 -12.45 -9.24 0.15
CA GLU A 276 -11.23 -8.76 0.77
C GLU A 276 -11.36 -7.27 1.16
N PRO A 277 -10.51 -6.75 2.07
CA PRO A 277 -10.51 -5.35 2.42
C PRO A 277 -10.44 -4.44 1.19
N ILE A 278 -11.13 -3.30 1.23
CA ILE A 278 -11.13 -2.33 0.14
C ILE A 278 -9.92 -1.41 0.30
N TYR A 279 -9.06 -1.38 -0.72
CA TYR A 279 -8.05 -0.34 -0.90
C TYR A 279 -8.77 0.89 -1.44
N ALA A 280 -8.68 1.99 -0.73
CA ALA A 280 -9.33 3.24 -1.14
C ALA A 280 -8.55 3.96 -2.25
N GLU A 281 -9.21 4.84 -2.95
CA GLU A 281 -8.54 5.86 -3.76
C GLU A 281 -7.62 6.73 -2.91
N ARG A 282 -6.56 7.27 -3.50
CA ARG A 282 -5.58 8.11 -2.80
C ARG A 282 -5.88 9.60 -2.95
N TYR A 283 -5.73 10.31 -1.85
CA TYR A 283 -5.80 11.76 -1.76
C TYR A 283 -4.42 12.34 -1.39
N PRO A 284 -3.46 12.45 -2.37
CA PRO A 284 -2.14 13.00 -2.08
C PRO A 284 -2.26 14.44 -1.62
N ASN A 285 -1.67 14.78 -0.47
CA ASN A 285 -1.68 16.15 0.03
C ASN A 285 -0.70 17.02 -0.81
N LYS A 286 -1.24 17.87 -1.67
CA LYS A 286 -0.43 18.64 -2.63
C LYS A 286 0.61 19.54 -1.96
N PRO A 287 0.32 20.32 -0.90
CA PRO A 287 1.34 21.07 -0.17
C PRO A 287 2.51 20.21 0.31
N MET A 288 2.24 19.05 0.92
CA MET A 288 3.29 18.12 1.35
C MET A 288 4.09 17.55 0.17
N CYS A 289 3.42 17.20 -0.94
CA CYS A 289 4.09 16.74 -2.16
C CYS A 289 5.02 17.81 -2.75
N GLU A 290 4.62 19.08 -2.74
CA GLU A 290 5.47 20.20 -3.21
C GLU A 290 6.69 20.39 -2.29
N ALA A 291 6.54 20.28 -0.98
CA ALA A 291 7.64 20.31 -0.04
C ALA A 291 8.62 19.16 -0.28
N PHE A 292 8.11 17.91 -0.42
CA PHE A 292 8.94 16.77 -0.77
C PHE A 292 9.67 16.95 -2.09
N LYS A 293 8.97 17.41 -3.13
CA LYS A 293 9.57 17.73 -4.43
C LYS A 293 10.74 18.71 -4.29
N ASN A 294 10.54 19.82 -3.59
CA ASN A 294 11.57 20.85 -3.39
C ASN A 294 12.79 20.28 -2.62
N ASN A 295 12.55 19.44 -1.62
CA ASN A 295 13.60 18.75 -0.88
C ASN A 295 14.38 17.80 -1.79
N MET A 296 13.70 16.98 -2.61
CA MET A 296 14.34 16.09 -3.57
C MET A 296 15.15 16.82 -4.64
N GLU A 297 14.64 17.94 -5.17
CA GLU A 297 15.36 18.78 -6.12
C GLU A 297 16.63 19.37 -5.50
N SER A 298 16.62 19.73 -4.22
CA SER A 298 17.81 20.16 -3.50
C SER A 298 18.87 19.05 -3.31
N LEU A 299 18.46 17.79 -3.42
CA LEU A 299 19.33 16.59 -3.43
C LEU A 299 19.71 16.14 -4.87
N GLY A 300 19.35 16.92 -5.88
CA GLY A 300 19.66 16.64 -7.29
C GLY A 300 18.70 15.65 -7.97
N ILE A 301 17.55 15.36 -7.38
CA ILE A 301 16.52 14.49 -7.96
C ILE A 301 15.38 15.35 -8.51
N HIS A 302 15.25 15.37 -9.84
CA HIS A 302 14.14 16.09 -10.48
C HIS A 302 12.83 15.30 -10.34
N MET A 303 11.77 15.98 -9.85
CA MET A 303 10.46 15.41 -9.63
C MET A 303 9.42 16.04 -10.55
N THR A 304 8.47 15.24 -11.03
CA THR A 304 7.38 15.70 -11.89
C THR A 304 6.01 15.34 -11.33
N TRP A 305 4.97 16.06 -11.75
CA TRP A 305 3.58 15.71 -11.47
C TRP A 305 3.08 14.66 -12.45
N PRO A 306 2.09 13.83 -12.07
CA PRO A 306 1.49 12.84 -12.94
C PRO A 306 0.86 13.47 -14.19
N THR A 307 0.92 12.76 -15.31
CA THR A 307 0.16 13.15 -16.49
C THR A 307 -1.34 13.07 -16.20
N PRO A 308 -2.13 14.14 -16.46
CA PRO A 308 -3.57 14.11 -16.26
C PRO A 308 -4.23 12.94 -17.01
N GLY A 309 -5.19 12.27 -16.37
CA GLY A 309 -5.94 11.15 -16.96
C GLY A 309 -5.19 9.82 -16.99
N LYS A 310 -3.93 9.76 -16.59
CA LYS A 310 -3.21 8.48 -16.45
C LYS A 310 -3.75 7.69 -15.27
N LEU A 311 -4.14 6.43 -15.52
CA LEU A 311 -4.60 5.52 -14.48
C LEU A 311 -3.39 4.89 -13.76
N TYR A 312 -3.51 4.81 -12.43
CA TYR A 312 -2.50 4.22 -11.56
C TYR A 312 -3.09 3.05 -10.75
N GLY A 313 -2.20 2.25 -10.15
CA GLY A 313 -2.56 1.14 -9.27
C GLY A 313 -3.18 1.61 -7.96
N SER A 314 -3.54 0.64 -7.14
CA SER A 314 -4.11 0.83 -5.80
C SER A 314 -3.06 0.51 -4.75
N SER A 315 -3.22 1.04 -3.55
CA SER A 315 -2.42 0.74 -2.37
C SER A 315 -3.24 1.14 -1.13
N ASP A 316 -3.09 0.41 -0.04
CA ASP A 316 -3.82 0.63 1.21
C ASP A 316 -3.44 1.93 1.94
N ILE A 317 -2.40 2.64 1.50
CA ILE A 317 -2.15 4.04 1.94
C ILE A 317 -3.27 4.98 1.48
N GLY A 318 -4.06 4.62 0.47
CA GLY A 318 -5.29 5.33 0.12
C GLY A 318 -6.20 5.50 1.33
N ASN A 319 -6.39 4.43 2.11
CA ASN A 319 -7.20 4.44 3.32
C ASN A 319 -6.63 5.37 4.40
N VAL A 320 -5.30 5.45 4.54
CA VAL A 320 -4.65 6.42 5.43
C VAL A 320 -4.89 7.84 4.94
N SER A 321 -4.72 8.10 3.64
CA SER A 321 -4.85 9.44 3.04
C SER A 321 -6.26 10.04 3.13
N ILE A 322 -7.28 9.22 3.35
CA ILE A 322 -8.64 9.67 3.63
C ILE A 322 -8.77 10.25 5.05
N LYS A 323 -8.01 9.72 6.00
CA LYS A 323 -8.13 10.07 7.41
C LYS A 323 -7.08 11.08 7.88
N ILE A 324 -5.91 11.08 7.24
CA ILE A 324 -4.74 11.84 7.65
C ILE A 324 -4.07 12.42 6.39
N PRO A 325 -3.67 13.71 6.38
CA PRO A 325 -2.80 14.24 5.33
C PRO A 325 -1.60 13.34 5.08
N ALA A 326 -1.45 12.85 3.86
CA ALA A 326 -0.41 11.87 3.53
C ALA A 326 0.26 12.15 2.18
N ILE A 327 1.52 11.72 2.06
CA ILE A 327 2.22 11.59 0.79
C ILE A 327 2.64 10.14 0.55
N HIS A 328 2.63 9.77 -0.74
CA HIS A 328 3.11 8.49 -1.25
C HIS A 328 3.76 8.78 -2.60
N ASP A 329 4.96 9.35 -2.53
CA ASP A 329 5.67 9.85 -3.70
C ASP A 329 6.64 8.81 -4.25
N TYR A 330 6.98 8.89 -5.53
CA TYR A 330 7.64 7.80 -6.26
C TYR A 330 9.02 8.22 -6.76
N LEU A 331 10.04 7.41 -6.47
CA LEU A 331 11.40 7.57 -6.95
C LEU A 331 11.83 6.38 -7.81
N SER A 332 12.40 6.65 -8.99
CA SER A 332 12.83 5.59 -9.89
C SER A 332 14.15 4.98 -9.45
N ILE A 333 14.16 3.65 -9.32
CA ILE A 333 15.36 2.86 -8.98
C ILE A 333 16.10 2.33 -10.21
N THR A 334 15.61 2.65 -11.41
CA THR A 334 16.24 2.24 -12.67
C THR A 334 15.85 3.21 -13.78
N ASP A 335 16.78 3.49 -14.69
CA ASP A 335 16.54 4.27 -15.90
C ASP A 335 16.02 3.41 -17.06
N ASP A 336 16.07 2.09 -16.91
CA ASP A 336 15.53 1.16 -17.93
C ASP A 336 14.01 1.20 -17.92
N LYS A 337 13.44 1.77 -18.97
CA LYS A 337 11.99 1.93 -19.17
C LYS A 337 11.23 0.61 -19.36
N THR A 338 11.94 -0.48 -19.60
CA THR A 338 11.34 -1.80 -19.78
C THR A 338 11.12 -2.52 -18.45
N ILE A 339 11.84 -2.15 -17.40
CA ILE A 339 11.72 -2.73 -16.06
C ILE A 339 10.50 -2.15 -15.36
N GLN A 340 9.52 -2.99 -15.10
CA GLN A 340 8.28 -2.63 -14.40
C GLN A 340 8.17 -3.41 -13.08
N SER A 341 7.49 -2.82 -12.09
CA SER A 341 7.15 -3.51 -10.84
C SER A 341 6.43 -4.86 -11.10
N HIS A 342 6.44 -5.74 -10.12
CA HIS A 342 5.89 -7.11 -10.17
C HIS A 342 6.64 -8.02 -11.16
N SER A 343 7.93 -7.75 -11.43
CA SER A 343 8.79 -8.58 -12.26
C SER A 343 10.08 -8.97 -11.53
N LYS A 344 10.69 -10.08 -11.94
CA LYS A 344 11.99 -10.50 -11.40
C LYS A 344 13.08 -9.45 -11.67
N ALA A 345 13.08 -8.83 -12.85
CA ALA A 345 14.01 -7.77 -13.21
C ALA A 345 13.88 -6.55 -12.28
N TYR A 346 12.67 -6.23 -11.81
CA TYR A 346 12.46 -5.16 -10.85
C TYR A 346 12.96 -5.56 -9.45
N ALA A 347 12.71 -6.81 -9.02
CA ALA A 347 13.26 -7.31 -7.76
C ALA A 347 14.79 -7.25 -7.76
N ASP A 348 15.45 -7.64 -8.87
CA ASP A 348 16.90 -7.52 -9.01
C ASP A 348 17.37 -6.04 -8.99
N ALA A 349 16.62 -5.13 -9.61
CA ALA A 349 16.89 -3.69 -9.57
C ALA A 349 16.76 -3.10 -8.15
N ALA A 350 15.89 -3.64 -7.30
CA ALA A 350 15.66 -3.17 -5.93
C ALA A 350 16.85 -3.42 -4.96
N ALA A 351 17.88 -4.15 -5.39
CA ALA A 351 19.15 -4.30 -4.68
C ALA A 351 20.34 -3.74 -5.47
N SER A 352 20.11 -2.91 -6.47
CA SER A 352 21.16 -2.30 -7.30
C SER A 352 21.80 -1.08 -6.62
N PRO A 353 23.00 -0.69 -7.02
CA PRO A 353 23.63 0.56 -6.52
C PRO A 353 22.79 1.81 -6.78
N GLN A 354 22.00 1.85 -7.87
CA GLN A 354 21.07 2.96 -8.13
C GLN A 354 19.92 2.97 -7.12
N ALA A 355 19.39 1.80 -6.77
CA ALA A 355 18.37 1.66 -5.73
C ALA A 355 18.89 2.07 -4.36
N ASP A 356 20.13 1.72 -4.03
CA ASP A 356 20.82 2.13 -2.79
C ASP A 356 20.92 3.66 -2.69
N GLU A 357 21.34 4.33 -3.77
CA GLU A 357 21.40 5.80 -3.82
C GLU A 357 20.02 6.43 -3.62
N ILE A 358 19.01 5.91 -4.30
CA ILE A 358 17.62 6.39 -4.23
C ILE A 358 17.03 6.15 -2.83
N CYS A 359 17.32 5.03 -2.20
CA CYS A 359 16.92 4.73 -0.83
C CYS A 359 17.42 5.82 0.15
N LEU A 360 18.70 6.13 0.12
CA LEU A 360 19.28 7.16 0.99
C LEU A 360 18.76 8.56 0.69
N LYS A 361 18.59 8.92 -0.59
CA LYS A 361 18.01 10.21 -0.99
C LYS A 361 16.55 10.34 -0.59
N GLY A 362 15.77 9.27 -0.75
CA GLY A 362 14.38 9.21 -0.30
C GLY A 362 14.24 9.41 1.21
N ALA A 363 15.09 8.73 2.00
CA ALA A 363 15.15 8.92 3.45
C ALA A 363 15.40 10.38 3.83
N LYS A 364 16.39 11.02 3.18
CA LYS A 364 16.68 12.45 3.38
C LYS A 364 15.51 13.34 3.00
N GLY A 365 14.88 13.08 1.85
CA GLY A 365 13.71 13.83 1.38
C GLY A 365 12.53 13.75 2.34
N LEU A 366 12.20 12.55 2.84
CA LEU A 366 11.14 12.36 3.84
C LEU A 366 11.44 13.07 5.15
N ALA A 367 12.67 12.92 5.68
CA ALA A 367 13.08 13.56 6.94
C ALA A 367 13.06 15.10 6.84
N MET A 368 13.53 15.65 5.71
CA MET A 368 13.50 17.10 5.47
C MET A 368 12.06 17.63 5.34
N THR A 369 11.16 16.85 4.74
CA THR A 369 9.74 17.23 4.62
C THR A 369 9.04 17.18 5.98
N ALA A 370 9.33 16.18 6.79
CA ALA A 370 8.85 16.13 8.16
C ALA A 370 9.38 17.30 9.01
N LEU A 371 10.64 17.70 8.81
CA LEU A 371 11.20 18.90 9.44
C LEU A 371 10.45 20.17 9.05
N ASP A 372 10.10 20.35 7.74
CA ASP A 372 9.32 21.49 7.29
C ASP A 372 7.94 21.55 7.99
N ILE A 373 7.30 20.40 8.23
CA ILE A 373 6.04 20.30 8.99
C ILE A 373 6.26 20.69 10.46
N LEU A 374 7.37 20.26 11.11
CA LEU A 374 7.68 20.61 12.48
C LEU A 374 7.93 22.13 12.66
N GLU A 375 8.69 22.73 11.72
CA GLU A 375 9.17 24.12 11.85
C GLU A 375 8.09 25.18 11.53
N ASP A 376 7.12 24.88 10.66
CA ASP A 376 6.21 25.91 10.12
C ASP A 376 4.73 25.60 10.41
N SER A 377 4.15 26.36 11.36
CA SER A 377 2.73 26.25 11.71
C SER A 377 1.80 26.67 10.56
N LYS A 378 2.20 27.65 9.74
CA LYS A 378 1.39 28.09 8.59
C LYS A 378 1.36 27.01 7.52
N PHE A 379 2.46 26.31 7.34
CA PHE A 379 2.52 25.17 6.43
C PHE A 379 1.58 24.04 6.92
N ARG A 380 1.53 23.75 8.22
CA ARG A 380 0.55 22.81 8.80
C ARG A 380 -0.90 23.24 8.54
N ASP A 381 -1.21 24.53 8.70
CA ASP A 381 -2.55 25.07 8.41
C ASP A 381 -2.91 24.90 6.92
N GLU A 382 -1.95 25.11 6.01
CA GLU A 382 -2.12 24.89 4.58
C GLU A 382 -2.37 23.41 4.25
N ILE A 383 -1.59 22.50 4.84
CA ILE A 383 -1.76 21.04 4.69
C ILE A 383 -3.15 20.61 5.12
N ASN A 384 -3.59 21.03 6.32
CA ASN A 384 -4.88 20.63 6.87
C ASN A 384 -6.04 21.21 6.06
N THR A 385 -5.98 22.49 5.70
CA THR A 385 -7.00 23.14 4.85
C THR A 385 -7.11 22.43 3.50
N PHE A 386 -5.99 22.05 2.90
CA PHE A 386 -6.00 21.33 1.62
C PHE A 386 -6.61 19.93 1.77
N HIS A 387 -6.26 19.20 2.83
CA HIS A 387 -6.82 17.88 3.11
C HIS A 387 -8.33 17.93 3.29
N ASP A 388 -8.82 18.84 4.13
CA ASP A 388 -10.25 19.01 4.41
C ASP A 388 -11.06 19.38 3.15
N ALA A 389 -10.46 20.16 2.25
CA ALA A 389 -11.08 20.52 0.98
C ALA A 389 -11.05 19.42 -0.08
N GLN A 390 -10.02 18.56 -0.07
CA GLN A 390 -9.81 17.54 -1.09
C GLN A 390 -10.59 16.25 -0.79
N VAL A 391 -10.59 15.82 0.48
CA VAL A 391 -11.24 14.58 0.91
C VAL A 391 -12.74 14.81 1.03
N PRO A 392 -13.59 13.97 0.39
CA PRO A 392 -15.04 14.12 0.49
C PRO A 392 -15.56 14.05 1.93
N GLU A 393 -16.53 14.91 2.27
CA GLU A 393 -17.10 15.07 3.62
C GLU A 393 -17.52 13.75 4.28
N ARG A 394 -18.08 12.83 3.53
CA ARG A 394 -18.48 11.48 4.00
C ARG A 394 -17.35 10.65 4.61
N TYR A 395 -16.08 10.93 4.27
CA TYR A 395 -14.92 10.25 4.85
C TYR A 395 -14.45 10.91 6.15
N HIS A 396 -14.95 12.12 6.47
CA HIS A 396 -14.65 12.81 7.71
C HIS A 396 -15.49 12.28 8.89
N GLU A 397 -16.58 11.56 8.62
CA GLU A 397 -17.36 10.90 9.68
C GLU A 397 -16.50 9.76 10.31
N LYS A 398 -16.48 9.78 11.64
CA LYS A 398 -15.66 8.89 12.48
C LYS A 398 -16.32 7.54 12.70
#